data_05f9f1e720b3fe45e1912f508121b7fc
#
_entry.id   05f9f1e720b3fe45e1912f508121b7fc
#
_cell.length_a   1.000
_cell.length_b   1.000
_cell.length_c   1.000
_cell.angle_alpha   90.00
_cell.angle_beta   90.00
_cell.angle_gamma   90.00
#
_symmetry.space_group_name_H-M   'P 1'
#
loop_
_entity.id
_entity.type
_entity.pdbx_description
1 polymer ?
#
loop_
_entity_poly.entity_id
_entity_poly.type
_entity_poly.pdbx_seq_one_letter_code
_entity_poly.pdbx_strand_id
1 'polypeptide(L)'
;MNEYFVGHKAYKIDAKGRISIPANMRASLGQEFIASRGVDKCLALYPMDEWQSFMQKIIETVNQKERKILELHFAANAEKMSLDGQGRLLLNENLRKQVNLENETMAEVFGNNKRIEIWNCDLFYERLNSYNEQDVENILDKYGI
;
A
#
# COMPACT_ATOMS: atom_id res chain seq x y z
N MET A 1 -9.48 6.93 -17.82
CA MET A 1 -8.23 6.16 -17.81
C MET A 1 -7.56 6.32 -16.47
N ASN A 2 -7.31 5.21 -15.80
CA ASN A 2 -6.67 5.27 -14.48
C ASN A 2 -5.17 5.44 -14.64
N GLU A 3 -4.62 6.46 -14.00
CA GLU A 3 -3.19 6.63 -13.93
C GLU A 3 -2.62 5.69 -12.87
N TYR A 4 -1.43 5.16 -13.13
CA TYR A 4 -0.73 4.31 -12.19
C TYR A 4 0.07 5.17 -11.22
N PHE A 5 0.18 4.70 -9.99
CA PHE A 5 1.02 5.33 -8.98
C PHE A 5 2.47 4.95 -9.20
N VAL A 6 3.37 5.93 -9.12
CA VAL A 6 4.81 5.73 -9.33
C VAL A 6 5.62 6.54 -8.32
N GLY A 7 6.82 6.07 -8.05
CA GLY A 7 7.78 6.77 -7.20
C GLY A 7 7.51 6.61 -5.71
N HIS A 8 8.38 7.22 -4.90
CA HIS A 8 8.20 7.19 -3.46
C HIS A 8 8.72 8.47 -2.83
N LYS A 9 8.20 8.80 -1.66
CA LYS A 9 8.64 9.95 -0.87
C LYS A 9 8.46 9.66 0.61
N ALA A 10 9.45 10.08 1.40
CA ALA A 10 9.43 9.91 2.84
C ALA A 10 8.68 11.04 3.52
N TYR A 11 7.87 10.70 4.50
CA TYR A 11 7.17 11.64 5.37
C TYR A 11 7.23 11.15 6.81
N LYS A 12 7.25 12.08 7.74
CA LYS A 12 7.13 11.75 9.15
C LYS A 12 5.65 11.60 9.51
N ILE A 13 5.32 10.55 10.25
CA ILE A 13 3.99 10.41 10.84
C ILE A 13 3.93 11.37 12.01
N ASP A 14 2.94 12.27 12.02
CA ASP A 14 2.86 13.30 13.06
C ASP A 14 2.37 12.73 14.40
N ALA A 15 2.36 13.58 15.44
CA ALA A 15 1.97 13.17 16.80
C ALA A 15 0.53 12.68 16.88
N LYS A 16 -0.32 13.02 15.91
CA LYS A 16 -1.73 12.57 15.85
C LYS A 16 -1.93 11.34 14.97
N GLY A 17 -0.85 10.80 14.40
CA GLY A 17 -0.94 9.63 13.53
C GLY A 17 -1.30 9.93 12.08
N ARG A 18 -1.08 11.17 11.62
CA ARG A 18 -1.38 11.57 10.24
C ARG A 18 -0.12 11.53 9.39
N ILE A 19 -0.30 11.14 8.13
CA ILE A 19 0.78 11.14 7.12
C ILE A 19 0.30 11.83 5.86
N SER A 20 1.18 12.63 5.25
CA SER A 20 0.88 13.28 3.97
C SER A 20 0.96 12.30 2.81
N ILE A 21 0.04 12.42 1.87
CA ILE A 21 0.09 11.71 0.60
C ILE A 21 0.61 12.69 -0.45
N PRO A 22 1.61 12.30 -1.28
CA PRO A 22 2.13 13.19 -2.31
C PRO A 22 1.03 13.76 -3.21
N ALA A 23 1.14 15.05 -3.54
CA ALA A 23 0.11 15.74 -4.31
C ALA A 23 -0.20 15.05 -5.64
N ASN A 24 0.82 14.50 -6.30
CA ASN A 24 0.66 13.81 -7.58
C ASN A 24 -0.09 12.47 -7.48
N MET A 25 -0.31 11.97 -6.26
CA MET A 25 -1.04 10.71 -6.03
C MET A 25 -2.48 10.93 -5.57
N ARG A 26 -2.81 12.13 -5.08
CA ARG A 26 -4.12 12.39 -4.46
C ARG A 26 -5.28 12.27 -5.43
N ALA A 27 -5.13 12.81 -6.63
CA ALA A 27 -6.21 12.80 -7.63
C ALA A 27 -6.57 11.38 -8.05
N SER A 28 -5.56 10.54 -8.31
CA SER A 28 -5.78 9.16 -8.73
C SER A 28 -6.30 8.27 -7.59
N LEU A 29 -5.98 8.62 -6.35
CA LEU A 29 -6.51 7.90 -5.19
C LEU A 29 -8.02 8.14 -5.02
N GLY A 30 -8.49 9.34 -5.33
CA GLY A 30 -9.89 9.71 -5.22
C GLY A 30 -10.26 10.24 -3.84
N GLN A 31 -11.51 10.72 -3.73
CA GLN A 31 -12.01 11.26 -2.47
C GLN A 31 -12.21 10.19 -1.41
N GLU A 32 -12.70 9.04 -1.84
CA GLU A 32 -12.84 7.87 -0.96
C GLU A 32 -12.03 6.72 -1.54
N PHE A 33 -11.36 5.99 -0.66
CA PHE A 33 -10.51 4.87 -1.04
C PHE A 33 -10.50 3.86 0.10
N ILE A 34 -9.91 2.70 -0.15
CA ILE A 34 -9.80 1.65 0.86
C ILE A 34 -8.35 1.59 1.36
N ALA A 35 -8.18 1.64 2.67
CA ALA A 35 -6.92 1.35 3.33
C ALA A 35 -7.01 -0.05 3.93
N SER A 36 -5.97 -0.86 3.71
CA SER A 36 -5.91 -2.23 4.22
C SER A 36 -4.46 -2.60 4.51
N ARG A 37 -4.25 -3.78 5.05
CA ARG A 37 -2.89 -4.34 5.09
C ARG A 37 -2.46 -4.69 3.67
N GLY A 38 -1.18 -4.42 3.38
CA GLY A 38 -0.58 -4.90 2.16
C GLY A 38 0.05 -6.28 2.36
N VAL A 39 0.81 -6.70 1.39
CA VAL A 39 1.69 -7.86 1.52
C VAL A 39 2.96 -7.39 2.20
N ASP A 40 3.61 -8.26 2.96
CA ASP A 40 4.71 -7.89 3.81
C ASP A 40 4.22 -7.00 4.98
N LYS A 41 5.02 -6.12 5.53
CA LYS A 41 4.62 -5.23 6.64
C LYS A 41 4.40 -3.82 6.13
N CYS A 42 3.39 -3.63 5.30
CA CYS A 42 3.01 -2.31 4.82
C CYS A 42 1.49 -2.14 4.85
N LEU A 43 1.06 -0.89 4.78
CA LEU A 43 -0.33 -0.55 4.49
C LEU A 43 -0.48 -0.36 2.99
N ALA A 44 -1.66 -0.65 2.48
CA ALA A 44 -1.98 -0.43 1.07
C ALA A 44 -3.22 0.44 0.96
N LEU A 45 -3.17 1.42 0.07
CA LEU A 45 -4.30 2.30 -0.25
C LEU A 45 -4.72 2.01 -1.68
N TYR A 46 -6.00 1.70 -1.87
CA TYR A 46 -6.57 1.36 -3.17
C TYR A 46 -7.66 2.35 -3.54
N PRO A 47 -7.63 2.93 -4.74
CA PRO A 47 -8.84 3.55 -5.30
C PRO A 47 -9.99 2.56 -5.23
N MET A 48 -11.23 3.04 -5.10
CA MET A 48 -12.38 2.16 -4.92
C MET A 48 -12.52 1.11 -6.01
N ASP A 49 -12.34 1.50 -7.27
CA ASP A 49 -12.43 0.58 -8.41
C ASP A 49 -11.31 -0.46 -8.40
N GLU A 50 -10.11 -0.08 -8.01
CA GLU A 50 -8.97 -1.01 -7.91
C GLU A 50 -9.16 -2.01 -6.78
N TRP A 51 -9.72 -1.57 -5.66
CA TRP A 51 -10.06 -2.48 -4.57
C TRP A 51 -11.08 -3.52 -4.99
N GLN A 52 -12.14 -3.07 -5.69
CA GLN A 52 -13.18 -3.98 -6.19
C GLN A 52 -12.61 -4.99 -7.17
N SER A 53 -11.75 -4.54 -8.08
CA SER A 53 -11.08 -5.43 -9.04
C SER A 53 -10.17 -6.44 -8.35
N PHE A 54 -9.45 -6.01 -7.34
CA PHE A 54 -8.57 -6.88 -6.55
C PHE A 54 -9.35 -7.98 -5.83
N MET A 55 -10.44 -7.60 -5.14
CA MET A 55 -11.29 -8.56 -4.44
C MET A 55 -11.96 -9.52 -5.41
N GLN A 56 -12.43 -9.04 -6.55
CA GLN A 56 -13.05 -9.88 -7.56
C GLN A 56 -12.05 -10.89 -8.15
N LYS A 57 -10.83 -10.46 -8.39
CA LYS A 57 -9.78 -11.35 -8.89
C LYS A 57 -9.45 -12.47 -7.91
N ILE A 58 -9.44 -12.17 -6.62
CA ILE A 58 -9.26 -13.19 -5.58
C ILE A 58 -10.39 -14.23 -5.68
N ILE A 59 -11.63 -13.76 -5.73
CA ILE A 59 -12.80 -14.66 -5.80
C ILE A 59 -12.73 -15.58 -7.03
N GLU A 60 -12.30 -15.07 -8.16
CA GLU A 60 -12.25 -15.79 -9.42
C GLU A 60 -11.06 -16.73 -9.57
N THR A 61 -10.00 -16.54 -8.79
CA THR A 61 -8.70 -17.17 -9.05
C THR A 61 -8.34 -18.26 -8.06
N VAL A 62 -8.58 -18.03 -6.78
CA VAL A 62 -8.10 -18.92 -5.71
C VAL A 62 -9.20 -19.90 -5.27
N ASN A 63 -8.80 -21.00 -4.63
CA ASN A 63 -9.77 -21.93 -4.08
C ASN A 63 -10.40 -21.38 -2.79
N GLN A 64 -11.43 -22.04 -2.29
CA GLN A 64 -12.22 -21.56 -1.16
C GLN A 64 -11.39 -21.43 0.13
N LYS A 65 -10.47 -22.33 0.37
CA LYS A 65 -9.61 -22.29 1.55
C LYS A 65 -8.64 -21.11 1.49
N GLU A 66 -8.02 -20.91 0.33
CA GLU A 66 -7.11 -19.78 0.08
C GLU A 66 -7.85 -18.46 0.15
N ARG A 67 -9.05 -18.40 -0.41
CA ARG A 67 -9.91 -17.23 -0.36
C ARG A 67 -10.16 -16.79 1.09
N LYS A 68 -10.42 -17.71 1.98
CA LYS A 68 -10.66 -17.41 3.40
C LYS A 68 -9.44 -16.73 4.03
N ILE A 69 -8.26 -17.23 3.74
CA ILE A 69 -7.00 -16.64 4.25
C ILE A 69 -6.86 -15.21 3.74
N LEU A 70 -7.05 -14.99 2.44
CA LEU A 70 -6.90 -13.67 1.83
C LEU A 70 -7.96 -12.68 2.31
N GLU A 71 -9.19 -13.13 2.51
CA GLU A 71 -10.26 -12.30 3.07
C GLU A 71 -9.93 -11.84 4.49
N LEU A 72 -9.40 -12.73 5.32
CA LEU A 72 -9.00 -12.38 6.68
C LEU A 72 -7.83 -11.39 6.68
N HIS A 73 -6.89 -11.54 5.77
CA HIS A 73 -5.75 -10.62 5.68
C HIS A 73 -6.13 -9.24 5.13
N PHE A 74 -6.87 -9.21 4.03
CA PHE A 74 -7.18 -7.96 3.33
C PHE A 74 -8.52 -7.35 3.75
N ALA A 75 -9.61 -8.08 3.62
CA ALA A 75 -10.95 -7.52 3.83
C ALA A 75 -11.24 -7.23 5.31
N ALA A 76 -10.80 -8.09 6.21
CA ALA A 76 -11.03 -7.87 7.64
C ALA A 76 -10.29 -6.64 8.18
N ASN A 77 -9.17 -6.27 7.56
CA ASN A 77 -8.38 -5.10 7.92
C ASN A 77 -8.69 -3.87 7.07
N ALA A 78 -9.67 -3.97 6.17
CA ALA A 78 -9.98 -2.88 5.25
C ALA A 78 -10.88 -1.82 5.90
N GLU A 79 -10.62 -0.57 5.57
CA GLU A 79 -11.40 0.57 6.06
C GLU A 79 -11.56 1.58 4.92
N LYS A 80 -12.79 2.08 4.74
CA LYS A 80 -13.04 3.17 3.80
C LYS A 80 -12.58 4.47 4.43
N MET A 81 -11.76 5.23 3.72
CA MET A 81 -11.14 6.44 4.23
C MET A 81 -11.17 7.56 3.21
N SER A 82 -10.86 8.76 3.67
CA SER A 82 -10.64 9.93 2.82
C SER A 82 -9.49 10.75 3.40
N LEU A 83 -8.85 11.56 2.57
CA LEU A 83 -7.82 12.49 3.04
C LEU A 83 -8.47 13.73 3.65
N ASP A 84 -7.77 14.39 4.56
CA ASP A 84 -8.22 15.68 5.09
C ASP A 84 -7.97 16.79 4.05
N GLY A 85 -8.38 18.03 4.37
CA GLY A 85 -8.24 19.18 3.47
C GLY A 85 -6.81 19.53 3.09
N GLN A 86 -5.82 18.99 3.80
CA GLN A 86 -4.41 19.19 3.53
C GLN A 86 -3.74 17.98 2.87
N GLY A 87 -4.54 17.00 2.46
CA GLY A 87 -4.02 15.80 1.80
C GLY A 87 -3.36 14.81 2.73
N ARG A 88 -3.74 14.80 4.01
CA ARG A 88 -3.19 13.88 5.00
C ARG A 88 -4.16 12.76 5.31
N LEU A 89 -3.60 11.58 5.59
CA LEU A 89 -4.34 10.39 6.01
C LEU A 89 -4.14 10.19 7.50
N LEU A 90 -5.25 10.04 8.24
CA LEU A 90 -5.20 9.68 9.65
C LEU A 90 -5.12 8.16 9.74
N LEU A 91 -3.97 7.66 10.19
CA LEU A 91 -3.73 6.22 10.27
C LEU A 91 -4.37 5.63 11.54
N ASN A 92 -5.11 4.55 11.34
CA ASN A 92 -5.69 3.76 12.42
C ASN A 92 -4.56 3.18 13.29
N GLU A 93 -4.63 3.39 14.61
CA GLU A 93 -3.60 2.93 15.53
C GLU A 93 -3.36 1.43 15.44
N ASN A 94 -4.43 0.65 15.33
CA ASN A 94 -4.34 -0.81 15.22
C ASN A 94 -3.58 -1.24 13.95
N LEU A 95 -3.90 -0.64 12.81
CA LEU A 95 -3.18 -0.90 11.56
C LEU A 95 -1.71 -0.45 11.66
N ARG A 96 -1.46 0.72 12.26
CA ARG A 96 -0.09 1.21 12.43
C ARG A 96 0.80 0.24 13.21
N LYS A 97 0.26 -0.31 14.29
CA LYS A 97 0.99 -1.30 15.12
C LYS A 97 1.36 -2.55 14.34
N GLN A 98 0.48 -3.00 13.47
CA GLN A 98 0.70 -4.21 12.67
C GLN A 98 1.85 -4.06 11.67
N VAL A 99 2.18 -2.84 11.28
CA VAL A 99 3.16 -2.55 10.22
C VAL A 99 4.30 -1.63 10.68
N ASN A 100 4.48 -1.46 11.98
CA ASN A 100 5.56 -0.66 12.57
C ASN A 100 5.53 0.81 12.13
N LEU A 101 4.35 1.40 12.03
CA LEU A 101 4.15 2.81 11.66
C LEU A 101 3.65 3.60 12.86
N GLU A 102 4.46 3.72 13.89
CA GLU A 102 4.11 4.48 15.08
C GLU A 102 4.27 5.99 14.86
N ASN A 103 3.71 6.79 15.80
CA ASN A 103 3.84 8.25 15.77
C ASN A 103 5.33 8.64 15.75
N GLU A 104 5.63 9.72 15.06
CA GLU A 104 6.98 10.28 14.90
C GLU A 104 7.94 9.40 14.09
N THR A 105 7.46 8.29 13.54
CA THR A 105 8.25 7.41 12.67
C THR A 105 8.27 7.94 11.25
N MET A 106 9.41 7.82 10.57
CA MET A 106 9.51 8.11 9.15
C MET A 106 8.91 6.97 8.33
N ALA A 107 8.08 7.30 7.36
CA ALA A 107 7.43 6.33 6.48
C ALA A 107 7.66 6.69 5.02
N GLU A 108 7.83 5.67 4.19
CA GLU A 108 7.86 5.83 2.73
C GLU A 108 6.46 5.65 2.17
N VAL A 109 6.02 6.63 1.41
CA VAL A 109 4.78 6.53 0.62
C VAL A 109 5.20 6.13 -0.78
N PHE A 110 4.90 4.90 -1.14
CA PHE A 110 5.38 4.25 -2.37
C PHE A 110 4.23 4.00 -3.32
N GLY A 111 4.29 4.61 -4.51
CA GLY A 111 3.34 4.35 -5.59
C GLY A 111 3.69 3.05 -6.30
N ASN A 112 2.91 2.01 -6.07
CA ASN A 112 3.15 0.69 -6.64
C ASN A 112 2.04 0.30 -7.60
N ASN A 113 2.09 0.89 -8.81
CA ASN A 113 1.16 0.58 -9.90
C ASN A 113 -0.28 0.97 -9.56
N LYS A 114 -1.12 0.04 -9.17
CA LYS A 114 -2.57 0.25 -8.93
C LYS A 114 -2.90 0.64 -7.50
N ARG A 115 -1.89 0.72 -6.63
CA ARG A 115 -2.08 1.05 -5.21
C ARG A 115 -0.93 1.89 -4.69
N ILE A 116 -1.18 2.52 -3.56
CA ILE A 116 -0.13 3.18 -2.78
C ILE A 116 0.20 2.27 -1.61
N GLU A 117 1.48 2.13 -1.29
CA GLU A 117 1.92 1.40 -0.10
C GLU A 117 2.60 2.36 0.86
N ILE A 118 2.37 2.17 2.15
CA ILE A 118 3.01 2.97 3.19
C ILE A 118 3.84 2.03 4.06
N TRP A 119 5.14 2.27 4.09
CA TRP A 119 6.12 1.41 4.74
C TRP A 119 6.89 2.18 5.81
N ASN A 120 7.23 1.50 6.90
CA ASN A 120 8.33 1.99 7.76
C ASN A 120 9.57 2.18 6.88
N CYS A 121 10.25 3.33 7.00
CA CYS A 121 11.40 3.65 6.14
C CYS A 121 12.51 2.60 6.23
N ASP A 122 12.86 2.16 7.43
CA ASP A 122 13.94 1.19 7.62
C ASP A 122 13.62 -0.13 6.91
N LEU A 123 12.37 -0.59 7.03
CA LEU A 123 11.94 -1.82 6.38
C LEU A 123 11.90 -1.66 4.86
N PHE A 124 11.46 -0.51 4.37
CA PHE A 124 11.41 -0.23 2.93
C PHE A 124 12.82 -0.33 2.32
N TYR A 125 13.80 0.33 2.93
CA TYR A 125 15.17 0.30 2.43
C TYR A 125 15.84 -1.06 2.61
N GLU A 126 15.50 -1.79 3.66
CA GLU A 126 15.93 -3.18 3.82
C GLU A 126 15.47 -4.04 2.64
N ARG A 127 14.20 -3.93 2.26
CA ARG A 127 13.67 -4.66 1.10
C ARG A 127 14.30 -4.19 -0.21
N LEU A 128 14.45 -2.88 -0.38
CA LEU A 128 15.04 -2.30 -1.58
C LEU A 128 16.48 -2.78 -1.79
N ASN A 129 17.21 -3.05 -0.72
CA ASN A 129 18.58 -3.51 -0.75
C ASN A 129 18.74 -5.03 -0.65
N SER A 130 17.64 -5.78 -0.67
CA SER A 130 17.65 -7.24 -0.47
C SER A 130 17.96 -8.03 -1.73
N TYR A 131 18.05 -7.40 -2.87
CA TYR A 131 18.35 -8.04 -4.15
C TYR A 131 19.47 -7.28 -4.87
N ASN A 132 19.99 -7.86 -5.94
CA ASN A 132 20.99 -7.21 -6.80
C ASN A 132 20.50 -7.11 -8.24
N GLU A 133 21.26 -6.40 -9.09
CA GLU A 133 20.90 -6.19 -10.49
C GLU A 133 20.83 -7.50 -11.27
N GLN A 134 21.65 -8.47 -10.93
CA GLN A 134 21.62 -9.78 -11.59
C GLN A 134 20.30 -10.50 -11.34
N ASP A 135 19.72 -10.36 -10.15
CA ASP A 135 18.40 -10.92 -9.83
C ASP A 135 17.33 -10.34 -10.76
N VAL A 136 17.38 -9.02 -11.00
CA VAL A 136 16.45 -8.34 -11.90
C VAL A 136 16.56 -8.90 -13.32
N GLU A 137 17.79 -8.97 -13.86
CA GLU A 137 18.03 -9.49 -15.20
C GLU A 137 17.55 -10.94 -15.35
N ASN A 138 17.85 -11.78 -14.35
CA ASN A 138 17.45 -13.19 -14.40
C ASN A 138 15.93 -13.35 -14.44
N ILE A 139 15.20 -12.55 -13.68
CA ILE A 139 13.73 -12.61 -13.68
C ILE A 139 13.18 -12.16 -15.03
N LEU A 140 13.67 -11.04 -15.57
CA LEU A 140 13.21 -10.53 -16.86
C LEU A 140 13.48 -11.55 -17.97
N ASP A 141 14.67 -12.13 -18.00
CA ASP A 141 15.05 -13.15 -18.99
C ASP A 141 14.17 -14.38 -18.89
N LYS A 142 13.87 -14.82 -17.69
CA LYS A 142 13.01 -16.00 -17.44
C LYS A 142 11.64 -15.86 -18.08
N TYR A 143 11.09 -14.66 -18.09
CA TYR A 143 9.74 -14.39 -18.62
C TYR A 143 9.74 -13.71 -19.99
N GLY A 144 10.89 -13.52 -20.60
CA GLY A 144 11.00 -12.92 -21.93
C GLY A 144 10.60 -11.45 -21.99
N ILE A 145 10.84 -10.73 -20.91
CA ILE A 145 10.48 -9.31 -20.83
C ILE A 145 11.67 -8.44 -21.24
#